data_6f485aeb0f3c035842c06f7ca2be3dc2
#
_entry.id   6f485aeb0f3c035842c06f7ca2be3dc2
#
_cell.length_a   1.000
_cell.length_b   1.000
_cell.length_c   1.000
_cell.angle_alpha   90.00
_cell.angle_beta   90.00
_cell.angle_gamma   90.00
#
_symmetry.space_group_name_H-M   'P 1'
#
loop_
_entity.id
_entity.type
_entity.pdbx_description
1 polymer ?
#
loop_
_entity_poly.entity_id
_entity_poly.type
_entity_poly.pdbx_seq_one_letter_code
_entity_poly.pdbx_strand_id
1 'polypeptide(L)'
;FLAVMTYGGVVVPILHEFKPDQVHNIVNHSEARLLFAGDQVWENLNEMVMPHLEGIIELKDFGLVVSRSEKLTYAREHLNEMFGRKFPCRFRPENVSYRKETSPEELSIINYTSGTTGYSKGVMLPYRSILSNVLYCTEKIGIKAGDNVVSMLPLGHVFGMVFDFLYGFTVGAHLWFLTRMPSPKIIAESFAEIRPRVISCVPLIVEKIFKKNILPKVDNKLGKLLLHVPIISDKIKELIRQKAMEVFGGNFIEIIIGGAPFNAEVEAFVCSINFPYTIAYGMTECGPIICHNHWTELKQASCGTVAARMEAKVLSPNPTEVPGELVCRGANVMLGYYKNEEATGQVIDKDGWLHTGDMAVIDSEGHIYIKGRCKNLLLTASGQNIYPEEIESRLNNMPYVSESLVILQQDKLVALVYPDNDDAFAHGLKHADIERAMEENRIELNKQLPVYSQIARCKLYPEEFEKTAKKSIKRFLYQDIKE
;
A
#
# COMPACT_ATOMS: atom_id res chain seq x y z
N PHE A 1 -1.11 -12.67 -16.53
CA PHE A 1 -2.25 -12.09 -15.81
C PHE A 1 -3.43 -11.86 -16.78
N LEU A 2 -3.33 -10.92 -17.72
CA LEU A 2 -4.42 -10.61 -18.67
C LEU A 2 -4.89 -11.83 -19.47
N ALA A 3 -3.96 -12.68 -19.93
CA ALA A 3 -4.29 -13.89 -20.68
C ALA A 3 -5.18 -14.85 -19.86
N VAL A 4 -4.90 -15.01 -18.57
CA VAL A 4 -5.71 -15.87 -17.69
C VAL A 4 -7.10 -15.27 -17.49
N MET A 5 -7.19 -13.98 -17.20
CA MET A 5 -8.48 -13.30 -17.01
C MET A 5 -9.35 -13.32 -18.30
N THR A 6 -8.75 -13.02 -19.46
CA THR A 6 -9.49 -13.00 -20.73
C THR A 6 -9.91 -14.40 -21.20
N TYR A 7 -9.20 -15.44 -20.75
CA TYR A 7 -9.60 -16.83 -20.93
C TYR A 7 -10.78 -17.23 -20.03
N GLY A 8 -11.02 -16.48 -18.95
CA GLY A 8 -12.03 -16.76 -17.94
C GLY A 8 -11.50 -17.59 -16.76
N GLY A 9 -10.19 -17.64 -16.59
CA GLY A 9 -9.55 -18.24 -15.43
C GLY A 9 -9.46 -17.26 -14.26
N VAL A 10 -9.38 -17.79 -13.04
CA VAL A 10 -9.14 -17.01 -11.83
C VAL A 10 -7.64 -16.85 -11.61
N VAL A 11 -7.20 -15.60 -11.45
CA VAL A 11 -5.80 -15.29 -11.19
C VAL A 11 -5.53 -15.28 -9.69
N VAL A 12 -4.45 -15.91 -9.26
CA VAL A 12 -3.95 -15.86 -7.88
C VAL A 12 -2.57 -15.19 -7.89
N PRO A 13 -2.50 -13.87 -7.78
CA PRO A 13 -1.22 -13.17 -7.78
C PRO A 13 -0.51 -13.39 -6.43
N ILE A 14 0.74 -13.84 -6.49
CA ILE A 14 1.56 -14.13 -5.32
C ILE A 14 2.74 -13.16 -5.28
N LEU A 15 2.97 -12.53 -4.12
CA LEU A 15 4.10 -11.64 -3.91
C LEU A 15 5.41 -12.44 -3.88
N HIS A 16 6.43 -11.93 -4.57
CA HIS A 16 7.74 -12.58 -4.62
C HIS A 16 8.48 -12.56 -3.27
N GLU A 17 8.09 -11.69 -2.34
CA GLU A 17 8.63 -11.65 -0.98
C GLU A 17 8.06 -12.75 -0.07
N PHE A 18 7.04 -13.49 -0.50
CA PHE A 18 6.52 -14.58 0.32
C PHE A 18 7.52 -15.72 0.41
N LYS A 19 7.65 -16.26 1.63
CA LYS A 19 8.50 -17.44 1.88
C LYS A 19 7.91 -18.67 1.18
N PRO A 20 8.73 -19.67 0.83
CA PRO A 20 8.27 -20.88 0.16
C PRO A 20 7.03 -21.52 0.80
N ASP A 21 7.01 -21.67 2.13
CA ASP A 21 5.86 -22.25 2.84
C ASP A 21 4.57 -21.45 2.66
N GLN A 22 4.67 -20.12 2.58
CA GLN A 22 3.52 -19.27 2.31
C GLN A 22 3.01 -19.46 0.87
N VAL A 23 3.94 -19.58 -0.10
CA VAL A 23 3.59 -19.86 -1.50
C VAL A 23 2.90 -21.23 -1.61
N HIS A 24 3.47 -22.29 -1.00
CA HIS A 24 2.88 -23.62 -0.98
C HIS A 24 1.47 -23.60 -0.38
N ASN A 25 1.27 -22.89 0.72
CA ASN A 25 -0.03 -22.76 1.38
C ASN A 25 -1.05 -22.04 0.47
N ILE A 26 -0.64 -20.93 -0.17
CA ILE A 26 -1.52 -20.19 -1.09
C ILE A 26 -1.93 -21.06 -2.28
N VAL A 27 -0.98 -21.75 -2.91
CA VAL A 27 -1.25 -22.65 -4.04
C VAL A 27 -2.22 -23.75 -3.67
N ASN A 28 -2.01 -24.38 -2.51
CA ASN A 28 -2.88 -25.47 -2.02
C ASN A 28 -4.26 -24.95 -1.62
N HIS A 29 -4.33 -23.84 -0.88
CA HIS A 29 -5.61 -23.28 -0.42
C HIS A 29 -6.46 -22.78 -1.59
N SER A 30 -5.84 -22.13 -2.59
CA SER A 30 -6.53 -21.66 -3.79
C SER A 30 -6.91 -22.77 -4.78
N GLU A 31 -6.42 -23.98 -4.57
CA GLU A 31 -6.58 -25.12 -5.51
C GLU A 31 -6.10 -24.78 -6.92
N ALA A 32 -5.02 -23.99 -7.01
CA ALA A 32 -4.44 -23.62 -8.28
C ALA A 32 -3.97 -24.86 -9.05
N ARG A 33 -4.35 -24.94 -10.33
CA ARG A 33 -3.99 -26.07 -11.21
C ARG A 33 -2.70 -25.82 -11.97
N LEU A 34 -2.40 -24.55 -12.27
CA LEU A 34 -1.19 -24.12 -12.97
C LEU A 34 -0.48 -23.05 -12.16
N LEU A 35 0.84 -23.16 -12.05
CA LEU A 35 1.71 -22.15 -11.48
C LEU A 35 2.62 -21.59 -12.56
N PHE A 36 2.59 -20.27 -12.75
CA PHE A 36 3.56 -19.53 -13.56
C PHE A 36 4.59 -18.93 -12.61
N ALA A 37 5.83 -19.38 -12.70
CA ALA A 37 6.90 -18.98 -11.79
C ALA A 37 8.09 -18.40 -12.53
N GLY A 38 8.78 -17.42 -11.94
CA GLY A 38 10.13 -17.03 -12.38
C GLY A 38 11.15 -18.05 -11.90
N ASP A 39 12.28 -18.15 -12.58
CA ASP A 39 13.39 -19.06 -12.31
C ASP A 39 13.83 -19.01 -10.82
N GLN A 40 14.16 -17.82 -10.32
CA GLN A 40 14.61 -17.61 -8.93
C GLN A 40 13.56 -17.98 -7.88
N VAL A 41 12.28 -17.84 -8.22
CA VAL A 41 11.18 -18.21 -7.32
C VAL A 41 11.01 -19.72 -7.31
N TRP A 42 11.04 -20.34 -8.50
CA TRP A 42 10.85 -21.76 -8.66
C TRP A 42 11.93 -22.59 -7.94
N GLU A 43 13.20 -22.21 -8.02
CA GLU A 43 14.32 -22.90 -7.39
C GLU A 43 14.15 -23.15 -5.88
N ASN A 44 13.32 -22.32 -5.22
CA ASN A 44 13.05 -22.40 -3.79
C ASN A 44 11.75 -23.12 -3.44
N LEU A 45 10.97 -23.57 -4.44
CA LEU A 45 9.69 -24.24 -4.21
C LEU A 45 9.84 -25.77 -4.27
N ASN A 46 8.98 -26.47 -3.50
CA ASN A 46 8.86 -27.92 -3.51
C ASN A 46 7.52 -28.32 -4.09
N GLU A 47 7.51 -28.84 -5.33
CA GLU A 47 6.29 -29.27 -6.01
C GLU A 47 5.62 -30.47 -5.35
N MET A 48 6.34 -31.26 -4.56
CA MET A 48 5.78 -32.44 -3.89
C MET A 48 4.76 -32.06 -2.81
N VAL A 49 4.88 -30.86 -2.24
CA VAL A 49 3.92 -30.35 -1.25
C VAL A 49 2.77 -29.56 -1.88
N MET A 50 2.69 -29.49 -3.20
CA MET A 50 1.60 -28.86 -3.97
C MET A 50 0.90 -29.92 -4.87
N PRO A 51 0.17 -30.89 -4.30
CA PRO A 51 -0.33 -32.07 -5.04
C PRO A 51 -1.41 -31.74 -6.09
N HIS A 52 -2.11 -30.61 -5.95
CA HIS A 52 -3.17 -30.21 -6.88
C HIS A 52 -2.68 -29.55 -8.17
N LEU A 53 -1.39 -29.18 -8.23
CA LEU A 53 -0.82 -28.60 -9.45
C LEU A 53 -0.74 -29.66 -10.55
N GLU A 54 -1.30 -29.33 -11.71
CA GLU A 54 -1.15 -30.11 -12.95
C GLU A 54 0.14 -29.76 -13.69
N GLY A 55 0.65 -28.53 -13.50
CA GLY A 55 1.91 -28.11 -14.07
C GLY A 55 2.45 -26.80 -13.53
N ILE A 56 3.77 -26.67 -13.71
CA ILE A 56 4.53 -25.46 -13.40
C ILE A 56 5.18 -24.99 -14.71
N ILE A 57 4.93 -23.73 -15.06
CA ILE A 57 5.37 -23.10 -16.28
C ILE A 57 6.33 -21.95 -15.91
N GLU A 58 7.53 -21.98 -16.46
CA GLU A 58 8.51 -20.93 -16.27
C GLU A 58 8.11 -19.69 -17.08
N LEU A 59 8.16 -18.50 -16.46
CA LEU A 59 7.77 -17.25 -17.10
C LEU A 59 8.77 -16.76 -18.15
N LYS A 60 10.02 -17.23 -18.11
CA LYS A 60 11.10 -16.79 -18.99
C LYS A 60 10.87 -17.17 -20.46
N ASP A 61 10.45 -18.41 -20.68
CA ASP A 61 10.30 -18.98 -22.05
C ASP A 61 9.01 -19.81 -22.19
N PHE A 62 8.15 -19.80 -21.19
CA PHE A 62 6.98 -20.66 -21.06
C PHE A 62 7.31 -22.16 -21.10
N GLY A 63 8.54 -22.52 -20.71
CA GLY A 63 8.98 -23.89 -20.52
C GLY A 63 8.16 -24.60 -19.45
N LEU A 64 7.88 -25.87 -19.66
CA LEU A 64 7.16 -26.72 -18.73
C LEU A 64 8.17 -27.36 -17.78
N VAL A 65 8.26 -26.84 -16.55
CA VAL A 65 9.21 -27.33 -15.51
C VAL A 65 8.69 -28.61 -14.89
N VAL A 66 7.39 -28.64 -14.57
CA VAL A 66 6.70 -29.82 -14.01
C VAL A 66 5.43 -30.06 -14.80
N SER A 67 5.16 -31.30 -15.16
CA SER A 67 3.88 -31.72 -15.74
C SER A 67 3.38 -33.00 -15.08
N ARG A 68 2.13 -32.94 -14.63
CA ARG A 68 1.35 -34.08 -14.11
C ARG A 68 0.13 -34.35 -14.96
N SER A 69 0.06 -33.72 -16.16
CA SER A 69 -1.05 -33.85 -17.09
C SER A 69 -0.52 -34.15 -18.49
N GLU A 70 -0.88 -35.31 -19.03
CA GLU A 70 -0.55 -35.70 -20.44
C GLU A 70 -1.04 -34.65 -21.43
N LYS A 71 -2.22 -34.05 -21.18
CA LYS A 71 -2.77 -32.99 -22.02
C LYS A 71 -1.90 -31.74 -22.02
N LEU A 72 -1.36 -31.38 -20.87
CA LEU A 72 -0.46 -30.22 -20.75
C LEU A 72 0.88 -30.47 -21.44
N THR A 73 1.46 -31.64 -21.24
CA THR A 73 2.68 -32.08 -21.92
C THR A 73 2.50 -32.07 -23.44
N TYR A 74 1.44 -32.71 -23.93
CA TYR A 74 1.11 -32.72 -25.36
C TYR A 74 0.92 -31.31 -25.93
N ALA A 75 0.17 -30.46 -25.23
CA ALA A 75 -0.07 -29.09 -25.65
C ALA A 75 1.24 -28.28 -25.74
N ARG A 76 2.19 -28.47 -24.82
CA ARG A 76 3.48 -27.80 -24.84
C ARG A 76 4.39 -28.27 -25.97
N GLU A 77 4.46 -29.58 -26.16
CA GLU A 77 5.28 -30.21 -27.22
C GLU A 77 4.78 -29.85 -28.64
N HIS A 78 3.46 -29.73 -28.80
CA HIS A 78 2.81 -29.47 -30.10
C HIS A 78 2.26 -28.06 -30.23
N LEU A 79 2.71 -27.11 -29.40
CA LEU A 79 2.15 -25.76 -29.34
C LEU A 79 2.13 -25.04 -30.68
N ASN A 80 3.25 -25.08 -31.41
CA ASN A 80 3.36 -24.44 -32.71
C ASN A 80 2.47 -25.11 -33.79
N GLU A 81 2.36 -26.42 -33.75
CA GLU A 81 1.48 -27.18 -34.66
C GLU A 81 0.00 -26.89 -34.38
N MET A 82 -0.40 -26.93 -33.11
CA MET A 82 -1.76 -26.59 -32.66
C MET A 82 -2.11 -25.14 -33.01
N PHE A 83 -1.19 -24.21 -32.77
CA PHE A 83 -1.36 -22.81 -33.15
C PHE A 83 -1.51 -22.64 -34.64
N GLY A 84 -0.66 -23.28 -35.47
CA GLY A 84 -0.72 -23.23 -36.91
C GLY A 84 -1.99 -23.85 -37.50
N ARG A 85 -2.49 -24.95 -36.91
CA ARG A 85 -3.81 -25.53 -37.25
C ARG A 85 -4.96 -24.59 -36.97
N LYS A 86 -4.92 -23.92 -35.78
CA LYS A 86 -5.98 -22.98 -35.37
C LYS A 86 -5.95 -21.68 -36.16
N PHE A 87 -4.76 -21.23 -36.56
CA PHE A 87 -4.53 -19.99 -37.28
C PHE A 87 -3.65 -20.26 -38.53
N PRO A 88 -4.21 -20.88 -39.58
CA PRO A 88 -3.46 -21.27 -40.76
C PRO A 88 -2.93 -20.09 -41.58
N CYS A 89 -3.52 -18.92 -41.42
CA CYS A 89 -3.06 -17.66 -41.98
C CYS A 89 -2.29 -16.84 -40.95
N ARG A 90 -1.74 -15.70 -41.38
CA ARG A 90 -1.08 -14.78 -40.44
C ARG A 90 -2.02 -14.42 -39.27
N PHE A 91 -1.56 -14.69 -38.06
CA PHE A 91 -2.28 -14.30 -36.82
C PHE A 91 -2.40 -12.77 -36.75
N ARG A 92 -3.60 -12.29 -36.43
CA ARG A 92 -3.94 -10.88 -36.29
C ARG A 92 -4.67 -10.63 -34.99
N PRO A 93 -4.72 -9.40 -34.45
CA PRO A 93 -5.47 -9.06 -33.24
C PRO A 93 -6.93 -9.53 -33.27
N GLU A 94 -7.57 -9.48 -34.44
CA GLU A 94 -8.98 -9.89 -34.63
C GLU A 94 -9.18 -11.41 -34.45
N ASN A 95 -8.09 -12.20 -34.51
CA ASN A 95 -8.14 -13.62 -34.26
C ASN A 95 -8.18 -13.99 -32.79
N VAL A 96 -7.91 -13.02 -31.89
CA VAL A 96 -8.01 -13.24 -30.45
C VAL A 96 -9.48 -13.35 -30.06
N SER A 97 -9.88 -14.52 -29.58
CA SER A 97 -11.21 -14.72 -29.06
C SER A 97 -11.20 -14.54 -27.53
N TYR A 98 -11.96 -13.59 -27.07
CA TYR A 98 -12.23 -13.40 -25.65
C TYR A 98 -13.50 -14.15 -25.26
N ARG A 99 -13.60 -14.54 -23.99
CA ARG A 99 -14.86 -15.04 -23.45
C ARG A 99 -15.91 -13.91 -23.52
N LYS A 100 -17.00 -14.13 -24.26
CA LYS A 100 -17.99 -13.09 -24.54
C LYS A 100 -19.03 -12.90 -23.44
N GLU A 101 -19.28 -13.95 -22.67
CA GLU A 101 -20.30 -13.98 -21.63
C GLU A 101 -19.62 -14.06 -20.28
N THR A 102 -19.29 -12.90 -19.72
CA THR A 102 -18.73 -12.79 -18.37
C THR A 102 -19.68 -11.95 -17.54
N SER A 103 -20.20 -12.52 -16.47
CA SER A 103 -20.94 -11.72 -15.47
C SER A 103 -19.96 -10.83 -14.72
N PRO A 104 -20.32 -9.57 -14.47
CA PRO A 104 -19.52 -8.69 -13.60
C PRO A 104 -19.25 -9.26 -12.20
N GLU A 105 -20.16 -10.12 -11.74
CA GLU A 105 -20.08 -10.79 -10.43
C GLU A 105 -19.19 -12.04 -10.43
N GLU A 106 -18.71 -12.51 -11.59
CA GLU A 106 -17.80 -13.65 -11.62
C GLU A 106 -16.48 -13.32 -10.95
N LEU A 107 -15.96 -14.31 -10.22
CA LEU A 107 -14.65 -14.24 -9.58
C LEU A 107 -13.54 -14.12 -10.64
N SER A 108 -12.72 -13.09 -10.53
CA SER A 108 -11.59 -12.84 -11.43
C SER A 108 -10.23 -13.04 -10.77
N ILE A 109 -10.13 -12.68 -9.50
CA ILE A 109 -8.86 -12.69 -8.75
C ILE A 109 -9.11 -13.20 -7.32
N ILE A 110 -8.20 -14.03 -6.81
CA ILE A 110 -8.05 -14.28 -5.37
C ILE A 110 -6.75 -13.67 -4.91
N ASN A 111 -6.81 -12.53 -4.23
CA ASN A 111 -5.63 -11.84 -3.73
C ASN A 111 -5.41 -12.13 -2.24
N TYR A 112 -4.26 -12.74 -1.92
CA TYR A 112 -3.95 -13.13 -0.55
C TYR A 112 -3.36 -11.97 0.26
N THR A 113 -3.96 -11.72 1.42
CA THR A 113 -3.46 -10.71 2.37
C THR A 113 -2.65 -11.39 3.45
N SER A 114 -1.56 -10.76 3.90
CA SER A 114 -0.83 -11.18 5.09
C SER A 114 -1.70 -10.92 6.33
N GLY A 115 -2.44 -11.93 6.76
CA GLY A 115 -3.26 -11.83 7.99
C GLY A 115 -2.39 -11.61 9.23
N THR A 116 -2.88 -10.81 10.17
CA THR A 116 -2.27 -10.63 11.51
C THR A 116 -2.29 -11.92 12.34
N THR A 117 -3.09 -12.91 11.96
CA THR A 117 -3.27 -14.20 12.64
C THR A 117 -2.41 -15.34 12.09
N GLY A 118 -1.42 -15.05 11.20
CA GLY A 118 -0.48 -16.04 10.66
C GLY A 118 -0.94 -16.75 9.38
N TYR A 119 -2.23 -16.84 9.09
CA TYR A 119 -2.74 -17.39 7.83
C TYR A 119 -3.26 -16.29 6.91
N SER A 120 -2.79 -16.30 5.67
CA SER A 120 -3.23 -15.35 4.64
C SER A 120 -4.68 -15.64 4.24
N LYS A 121 -5.55 -14.62 4.21
CA LYS A 121 -6.92 -14.74 3.71
C LYS A 121 -6.95 -14.45 2.21
N GLY A 122 -7.62 -15.29 1.44
CA GLY A 122 -7.83 -15.09 0.01
C GLY A 122 -9.02 -14.19 -0.26
N VAL A 123 -8.77 -12.95 -0.63
CA VAL A 123 -9.80 -11.95 -0.97
C VAL A 123 -10.33 -12.24 -2.37
N MET A 124 -11.61 -12.52 -2.51
CA MET A 124 -12.28 -12.81 -3.79
C MET A 124 -12.73 -11.51 -4.46
N LEU A 125 -12.03 -11.10 -5.51
CA LEU A 125 -12.36 -9.90 -6.29
C LEU A 125 -13.09 -10.29 -7.58
N PRO A 126 -14.35 -9.87 -7.77
CA PRO A 126 -15.07 -10.07 -9.02
C PRO A 126 -14.60 -9.11 -10.11
N TYR A 127 -14.96 -9.37 -11.36
CA TYR A 127 -14.64 -8.47 -12.48
C TYR A 127 -15.13 -7.05 -12.24
N ARG A 128 -16.32 -6.85 -11.65
CA ARG A 128 -16.84 -5.50 -11.35
C ARG A 128 -15.92 -4.70 -10.44
N SER A 129 -15.29 -5.36 -9.46
CA SER A 129 -14.38 -4.67 -8.54
C SER A 129 -13.18 -4.11 -9.28
N ILE A 130 -12.51 -4.94 -10.09
CA ILE A 130 -11.33 -4.52 -10.85
C ILE A 130 -11.69 -3.46 -11.89
N LEU A 131 -12.77 -3.67 -12.66
CA LEU A 131 -13.22 -2.71 -13.66
C LEU A 131 -13.61 -1.36 -13.05
N SER A 132 -14.33 -1.36 -11.93
CA SER A 132 -14.73 -0.12 -11.24
C SER A 132 -13.51 0.69 -10.78
N ASN A 133 -12.48 0.03 -10.27
CA ASN A 133 -11.23 0.68 -9.88
C ASN A 133 -10.49 1.27 -11.09
N VAL A 134 -10.35 0.50 -12.20
CA VAL A 134 -9.69 0.97 -13.42
C VAL A 134 -10.48 2.14 -14.06
N LEU A 135 -11.80 2.05 -14.11
CA LEU A 135 -12.65 3.13 -14.60
C LEU A 135 -12.50 4.40 -13.75
N TYR A 136 -12.47 4.25 -12.41
CA TYR A 136 -12.21 5.38 -11.51
C TYR A 136 -10.90 6.08 -11.84
N CYS A 137 -9.81 5.31 -11.99
CA CYS A 137 -8.51 5.85 -12.38
C CYS A 137 -8.59 6.59 -13.74
N THR A 138 -9.28 6.01 -14.72
CA THR A 138 -9.46 6.62 -16.06
C THR A 138 -10.24 7.94 -16.00
N GLU A 139 -11.22 8.04 -15.11
CA GLU A 139 -12.06 9.22 -14.93
C GLU A 139 -11.37 10.35 -14.14
N LYS A 140 -10.49 10.00 -13.18
CA LYS A 140 -9.95 10.94 -12.17
C LYS A 140 -8.46 11.23 -12.30
N ILE A 141 -7.68 10.31 -12.84
CA ILE A 141 -6.23 10.45 -12.98
C ILE A 141 -5.89 10.78 -14.44
N GLY A 142 -5.10 11.78 -14.68
CA GLY A 142 -4.94 12.40 -16.00
C GLY A 142 -3.93 11.73 -16.93
N ILE A 143 -3.67 10.41 -16.88
CA ILE A 143 -2.79 9.70 -17.83
C ILE A 143 -3.48 9.55 -19.19
N LYS A 144 -2.71 9.75 -20.25
CA LYS A 144 -3.16 9.60 -21.65
C LYS A 144 -2.34 8.54 -22.38
N ALA A 145 -2.83 8.11 -23.54
CA ALA A 145 -2.10 7.24 -24.44
C ALA A 145 -0.72 7.83 -24.78
N GLY A 146 0.32 7.02 -24.65
CA GLY A 146 1.71 7.41 -24.87
C GLY A 146 2.41 8.08 -23.69
N ASP A 147 1.72 8.42 -22.58
CA ASP A 147 2.36 8.89 -21.37
C ASP A 147 3.19 7.78 -20.70
N ASN A 148 4.28 8.14 -20.04
CA ASN A 148 5.12 7.20 -19.33
C ASN A 148 4.60 6.93 -17.91
N VAL A 149 4.59 5.67 -17.53
CA VAL A 149 4.31 5.19 -16.16
C VAL A 149 5.45 4.29 -15.72
N VAL A 150 6.00 4.51 -14.53
CA VAL A 150 6.99 3.62 -13.92
C VAL A 150 6.29 2.69 -12.94
N SER A 151 6.27 1.40 -13.27
CA SER A 151 5.73 0.36 -12.40
C SER A 151 6.81 -0.06 -11.41
N MET A 152 6.67 0.36 -10.16
CA MET A 152 7.61 0.05 -9.07
C MET A 152 6.96 -0.64 -7.88
N LEU A 153 5.63 -0.63 -7.83
CA LEU A 153 4.89 -1.35 -6.79
C LEU A 153 4.76 -2.83 -7.17
N PRO A 154 4.75 -3.74 -6.20
CA PRO A 154 4.56 -5.16 -6.47
C PRO A 154 3.21 -5.42 -7.16
N LEU A 155 3.23 -6.03 -8.35
CA LEU A 155 2.02 -6.34 -9.12
C LEU A 155 1.16 -7.46 -8.49
N GLY A 156 1.72 -8.23 -7.57
CA GLY A 156 0.95 -9.15 -6.73
C GLY A 156 0.06 -8.46 -5.70
N HIS A 157 0.25 -7.16 -5.49
CA HIS A 157 -0.57 -6.34 -4.62
C HIS A 157 -1.56 -5.52 -5.45
N VAL A 158 -2.84 -5.47 -5.05
CA VAL A 158 -3.90 -4.78 -5.81
C VAL A 158 -3.60 -3.31 -6.09
N PHE A 159 -2.85 -2.61 -5.25
CA PHE A 159 -2.45 -1.23 -5.49
C PHE A 159 -1.54 -1.12 -6.71
N GLY A 160 -0.44 -1.86 -6.76
CA GLY A 160 0.44 -1.88 -7.94
C GLY A 160 -0.25 -2.46 -9.17
N MET A 161 -1.04 -3.52 -9.00
CA MET A 161 -1.78 -4.13 -10.09
C MET A 161 -2.72 -3.14 -10.78
N VAL A 162 -3.50 -2.37 -10.04
CA VAL A 162 -4.48 -1.44 -10.61
C VAL A 162 -3.80 -0.16 -11.11
N PHE A 163 -3.02 0.51 -10.27
CA PHE A 163 -2.48 1.85 -10.59
C PHE A 163 -1.29 1.79 -11.54
N ASP A 164 -0.31 0.90 -11.30
CA ASP A 164 0.91 0.86 -12.11
C ASP A 164 0.73 0.03 -13.40
N PHE A 165 -0.24 -0.89 -13.44
CA PHE A 165 -0.38 -1.80 -14.57
C PHE A 165 -1.71 -1.66 -15.30
N LEU A 166 -2.85 -2.09 -14.70
CA LEU A 166 -4.12 -2.20 -15.42
C LEU A 166 -4.63 -0.86 -15.94
N TYR A 167 -4.55 0.19 -15.12
CA TYR A 167 -4.94 1.53 -15.53
C TYR A 167 -4.08 2.04 -16.68
N GLY A 168 -2.75 2.03 -16.54
CA GLY A 168 -1.83 2.47 -17.58
C GLY A 168 -1.99 1.67 -18.88
N PHE A 169 -2.17 0.35 -18.77
CA PHE A 169 -2.45 -0.52 -19.92
C PHE A 169 -3.76 -0.13 -20.62
N THR A 170 -4.82 0.11 -19.86
CA THR A 170 -6.15 0.44 -20.42
C THR A 170 -6.16 1.76 -21.18
N VAL A 171 -5.43 2.75 -20.71
CA VAL A 171 -5.35 4.06 -21.39
C VAL A 171 -4.29 4.11 -22.51
N GLY A 172 -3.51 3.04 -22.71
CA GLY A 172 -2.45 2.98 -23.73
C GLY A 172 -1.18 3.73 -23.36
N ALA A 173 -0.84 3.80 -22.08
CA ALA A 173 0.40 4.37 -21.60
C ALA A 173 1.61 3.46 -21.91
N HIS A 174 2.82 4.03 -21.90
CA HIS A 174 4.07 3.27 -21.91
C HIS A 174 4.40 2.84 -20.48
N LEU A 175 4.35 1.54 -20.20
CA LEU A 175 4.64 0.95 -18.91
C LEU A 175 6.12 0.53 -18.83
N TRP A 176 6.84 1.11 -17.88
CA TRP A 176 8.25 0.82 -17.60
C TRP A 176 8.36 0.03 -16.30
N PHE A 177 8.67 -1.25 -16.38
CA PHE A 177 8.81 -2.11 -15.21
C PHE A 177 10.22 -2.02 -14.64
N LEU A 178 10.35 -1.69 -13.36
CA LEU A 178 11.63 -1.74 -12.68
C LEU A 178 12.03 -3.19 -12.43
N THR A 179 13.14 -3.60 -13.03
CA THR A 179 13.69 -4.96 -12.89
C THR A 179 14.62 -5.12 -11.69
N ARG A 180 14.92 -4.03 -11.00
CA ARG A 180 15.76 -4.01 -9.80
C ARG A 180 14.93 -3.63 -8.59
N MET A 181 15.35 -4.10 -7.40
CA MET A 181 14.73 -3.72 -6.13
C MET A 181 14.63 -2.18 -6.03
N PRO A 182 13.45 -1.61 -5.80
CA PRO A 182 13.27 -0.16 -5.70
C PRO A 182 14.06 0.41 -4.52
N SER A 183 15.19 1.04 -4.78
CA SER A 183 15.92 1.87 -3.80
C SER A 183 15.75 3.35 -4.16
N PRO A 184 15.89 4.28 -3.21
CA PRO A 184 15.78 5.71 -3.50
C PRO A 184 16.65 6.18 -4.67
N LYS A 185 17.84 5.60 -4.82
CA LYS A 185 18.77 5.90 -5.92
C LYS A 185 18.22 5.39 -7.26
N ILE A 186 17.83 4.10 -7.32
CA ILE A 186 17.28 3.50 -8.56
C ILE A 186 16.01 4.21 -8.99
N ILE A 187 15.13 4.55 -8.05
CA ILE A 187 13.90 5.29 -8.32
C ILE A 187 14.21 6.67 -8.90
N ALA A 188 15.11 7.44 -8.29
CA ALA A 188 15.49 8.77 -8.78
C ALA A 188 16.13 8.71 -10.17
N GLU A 189 17.02 7.75 -10.43
CA GLU A 189 17.62 7.52 -11.75
C GLU A 189 16.54 7.20 -12.80
N SER A 190 15.62 6.29 -12.48
CA SER A 190 14.52 5.91 -13.38
C SER A 190 13.57 7.06 -13.65
N PHE A 191 13.25 7.87 -12.64
CA PHE A 191 12.38 9.03 -12.83
C PHE A 191 13.04 10.13 -13.67
N ALA A 192 14.33 10.34 -13.51
CA ALA A 192 15.08 11.30 -14.32
C ALA A 192 15.13 10.88 -15.81
N GLU A 193 15.26 9.58 -16.08
CA GLU A 193 15.32 9.03 -17.43
C GLU A 193 13.94 8.94 -18.08
N ILE A 194 12.97 8.34 -17.39
CA ILE A 194 11.66 7.97 -17.95
C ILE A 194 10.69 9.16 -17.90
N ARG A 195 10.80 10.03 -16.88
CA ARG A 195 9.95 11.20 -16.66
C ARG A 195 8.45 10.82 -16.62
N PRO A 196 8.02 10.03 -15.63
CA PRO A 196 6.65 9.52 -15.54
C PRO A 196 5.61 10.64 -15.43
N ARG A 197 4.40 10.37 -15.94
CA ARG A 197 3.30 11.33 -15.92
C ARG A 197 2.52 11.30 -14.61
N VAL A 198 2.38 10.12 -14.00
CA VAL A 198 1.83 9.91 -12.66
C VAL A 198 2.75 8.93 -11.93
N ILE A 199 2.90 9.14 -10.63
CA ILE A 199 3.74 8.30 -9.78
C ILE A 199 2.86 7.70 -8.68
N SER A 200 2.76 6.37 -8.63
CA SER A 200 2.10 5.67 -7.53
C SER A 200 3.17 5.12 -6.59
N CYS A 201 3.10 5.44 -5.32
CA CYS A 201 4.12 4.98 -4.38
C CYS A 201 3.60 4.82 -2.94
N VAL A 202 4.41 4.14 -2.11
CA VAL A 202 4.20 4.10 -0.67
C VAL A 202 4.82 5.34 -0.01
N PRO A 203 4.29 5.79 1.15
CA PRO A 203 4.76 7.00 1.86
C PRO A 203 6.26 7.05 2.05
N LEU A 204 6.87 5.94 2.46
CA LEU A 204 8.29 5.83 2.76
C LEU A 204 9.23 6.35 1.64
N ILE A 205 8.82 6.20 0.39
CA ILE A 205 9.62 6.67 -0.77
C ILE A 205 9.67 8.19 -0.78
N VAL A 206 8.51 8.84 -0.69
CA VAL A 206 8.39 10.31 -0.67
C VAL A 206 9.09 10.87 0.57
N GLU A 207 8.82 10.28 1.73
CA GLU A 207 9.42 10.69 3.01
C GLU A 207 10.94 10.66 2.97
N LYS A 208 11.53 9.55 2.51
CA LYS A 208 12.99 9.43 2.40
C LYS A 208 13.58 10.45 1.43
N ILE A 209 12.93 10.71 0.30
CA ILE A 209 13.39 11.69 -0.66
C ILE A 209 13.34 13.10 -0.04
N PHE A 210 12.24 13.47 0.58
CA PHE A 210 12.09 14.78 1.21
C PHE A 210 13.03 14.96 2.41
N LYS A 211 13.05 14.01 3.35
CA LYS A 211 13.90 14.06 4.55
C LYS A 211 15.40 14.09 4.21
N LYS A 212 15.84 13.34 3.19
CA LYS A 212 17.26 13.25 2.84
C LYS A 212 17.76 14.36 1.90
N ASN A 213 16.94 14.74 0.92
CA ASN A 213 17.42 15.58 -0.18
C ASN A 213 16.92 17.04 -0.14
N ILE A 214 15.77 17.30 0.52
CA ILE A 214 15.07 18.58 0.43
C ILE A 214 15.06 19.30 1.78
N LEU A 215 14.52 18.68 2.83
CA LEU A 215 14.37 19.29 4.15
C LEU A 215 15.69 19.81 4.73
N PRO A 216 16.84 19.10 4.72
CA PRO A 216 18.08 19.59 5.29
C PRO A 216 18.60 20.88 4.64
N LYS A 217 18.23 21.12 3.38
CA LYS A 217 18.62 22.34 2.64
C LYS A 217 17.76 23.56 3.01
N VAL A 218 16.58 23.32 3.53
CA VAL A 218 15.57 24.34 3.89
C VAL A 218 15.54 24.60 5.38
N ASP A 219 15.85 23.62 6.20
CA ASP A 219 15.73 23.65 7.66
C ASP A 219 16.89 24.39 8.38
N ASN A 220 17.71 25.12 7.64
CA ASN A 220 18.72 26.00 8.23
C ASN A 220 18.08 27.31 8.73
N LYS A 221 18.79 28.02 9.67
CA LYS A 221 18.30 29.26 10.29
C LYS A 221 17.92 30.33 9.25
N LEU A 222 18.65 30.40 8.15
CA LEU A 222 18.42 31.37 7.06
C LEU A 222 17.16 30.96 6.25
N GLY A 223 16.98 29.68 5.94
CA GLY A 223 15.80 29.17 5.25
C GLY A 223 14.52 29.43 6.03
N LYS A 224 14.53 29.13 7.34
CA LYS A 224 13.37 29.40 8.23
C LYS A 224 13.04 30.89 8.28
N LEU A 225 14.06 31.78 8.36
CA LEU A 225 13.85 33.21 8.40
C LEU A 225 13.25 33.72 7.07
N LEU A 226 13.74 33.24 5.93
CA LEU A 226 13.27 33.64 4.61
C LEU A 226 11.86 33.19 4.30
N LEU A 227 11.44 32.04 4.86
CA LEU A 227 10.06 31.52 4.73
C LEU A 227 9.02 32.35 5.48
N HIS A 228 9.43 33.23 6.43
CA HIS A 228 8.52 34.10 7.17
C HIS A 228 8.29 35.48 6.51
N VAL A 229 9.02 35.80 5.42
CA VAL A 229 8.83 37.06 4.70
C VAL A 229 7.87 36.82 3.51
N PRO A 230 6.62 37.37 3.49
CA PRO A 230 5.58 36.94 2.56
C PRO A 230 5.96 36.88 1.08
N ILE A 231 6.50 37.96 0.53
CA ILE A 231 6.85 38.06 -0.92
C ILE A 231 8.08 37.20 -1.27
N ILE A 232 9.04 37.06 -0.35
CA ILE A 232 10.23 36.23 -0.54
C ILE A 232 9.88 34.78 -0.36
N SER A 233 8.98 34.48 0.60
CA SER A 233 8.47 33.16 0.90
C SER A 233 7.88 32.46 -0.34
N ASP A 234 7.01 33.13 -1.11
CA ASP A 234 6.35 32.52 -2.26
C ASP A 234 7.34 32.16 -3.38
N LYS A 235 8.31 33.01 -3.65
CA LYS A 235 9.39 32.73 -4.63
C LYS A 235 10.28 31.55 -4.17
N ILE A 236 10.59 31.48 -2.88
CA ILE A 236 11.40 30.40 -2.33
C ILE A 236 10.62 29.09 -2.36
N LYS A 237 9.35 29.09 -1.96
CA LYS A 237 8.47 27.92 -2.03
C LYS A 237 8.36 27.39 -3.45
N GLU A 238 8.18 28.28 -4.43
CA GLU A 238 8.12 27.89 -5.84
C GLU A 238 9.46 27.27 -6.32
N LEU A 239 10.61 27.85 -5.94
CA LEU A 239 11.92 27.29 -6.27
C LEU A 239 12.13 25.91 -5.62
N ILE A 240 11.70 25.73 -4.36
CA ILE A 240 11.77 24.45 -3.66
C ILE A 240 10.85 23.45 -4.34
N ARG A 241 9.63 23.85 -4.71
CA ARG A 241 8.67 23.00 -5.44
C ARG A 241 9.27 22.50 -6.76
N GLN A 242 9.84 23.40 -7.55
CA GLN A 242 10.47 23.07 -8.83
C GLN A 242 11.62 22.07 -8.65
N LYS A 243 12.50 22.30 -7.69
CA LYS A 243 13.60 21.37 -7.38
C LYS A 243 13.09 20.02 -6.86
N ALA A 244 12.02 20.03 -6.06
CA ALA A 244 11.39 18.80 -5.62
C ALA A 244 10.79 18.02 -6.80
N MET A 245 10.10 18.72 -7.71
CA MET A 245 9.56 18.11 -8.93
C MET A 245 10.65 17.51 -9.82
N GLU A 246 11.80 18.19 -9.96
CA GLU A 246 12.95 17.68 -10.73
C GLU A 246 13.45 16.34 -10.20
N VAL A 247 13.49 16.14 -8.88
CA VAL A 247 13.90 14.87 -8.26
C VAL A 247 12.98 13.72 -8.66
N PHE A 248 11.71 14.02 -8.91
CA PHE A 248 10.70 13.06 -9.39
C PHE A 248 10.54 13.06 -10.92
N GLY A 249 11.53 13.55 -11.69
CA GLY A 249 11.55 13.55 -13.15
C GLY A 249 10.93 14.77 -13.83
N GLY A 250 10.33 15.70 -13.09
CA GLY A 250 9.89 17.02 -13.56
C GLY A 250 8.71 17.04 -14.54
N ASN A 251 8.06 15.90 -14.82
CA ASN A 251 6.97 15.81 -15.82
C ASN A 251 5.64 15.28 -15.22
N PHE A 252 5.62 14.89 -13.98
CA PHE A 252 4.42 14.32 -13.36
C PHE A 252 3.38 15.40 -13.03
N ILE A 253 2.11 15.01 -13.07
CA ILE A 253 0.98 15.86 -12.69
C ILE A 253 0.60 15.67 -11.23
N GLU A 254 0.77 14.45 -10.70
CA GLU A 254 0.56 14.15 -9.30
C GLU A 254 1.32 12.90 -8.85
N ILE A 255 1.58 12.82 -7.55
CA ILE A 255 2.08 11.62 -6.87
C ILE A 255 0.94 11.06 -6.02
N ILE A 256 0.55 9.81 -6.29
CA ILE A 256 -0.48 9.10 -5.54
C ILE A 256 0.19 8.27 -4.45
N ILE A 257 -0.03 8.63 -3.21
CA ILE A 257 0.57 7.99 -2.04
C ILE A 257 -0.49 7.10 -1.38
N GLY A 258 -0.18 5.82 -1.21
CA GLY A 258 -1.13 4.87 -0.62
C GLY A 258 -0.47 3.72 0.13
N GLY A 259 -1.30 2.91 0.80
CA GLY A 259 -0.87 1.67 1.46
C GLY A 259 -0.40 1.80 2.90
N ALA A 260 -0.08 2.99 3.38
CA ALA A 260 0.27 3.31 4.77
C ALA A 260 -0.02 4.78 5.10
N PRO A 261 -0.07 5.19 6.38
CA PRO A 261 -0.17 6.60 6.76
C PRO A 261 1.03 7.40 6.25
N PHE A 262 0.76 8.62 5.78
CA PHE A 262 1.81 9.55 5.35
C PHE A 262 2.28 10.39 6.52
N ASN A 263 3.58 10.63 6.61
CA ASN A 263 4.20 11.37 7.69
C ASN A 263 3.67 12.82 7.75
N ALA A 264 3.08 13.23 8.88
CA ALA A 264 2.38 14.51 9.02
C ALA A 264 3.29 15.74 8.82
N GLU A 265 4.57 15.67 9.21
CA GLU A 265 5.52 16.79 9.00
C GLU A 265 5.90 16.92 7.53
N VAL A 266 6.16 15.80 6.88
CA VAL A 266 6.45 15.77 5.43
C VAL A 266 5.23 16.26 4.68
N GLU A 267 4.02 15.81 5.07
CA GLU A 267 2.78 16.25 4.47
C GLU A 267 2.57 17.75 4.64
N ALA A 268 2.73 18.27 5.85
CA ALA A 268 2.64 19.72 6.11
C ALA A 268 3.62 20.51 5.24
N PHE A 269 4.84 20.00 5.06
CA PHE A 269 5.84 20.64 4.23
C PHE A 269 5.45 20.63 2.75
N VAL A 270 5.08 19.46 2.19
CA VAL A 270 4.69 19.37 0.76
C VAL A 270 3.44 20.17 0.45
N CYS A 271 2.47 20.25 1.39
CA CYS A 271 1.35 21.19 1.32
C CYS A 271 1.82 22.65 1.26
N SER A 272 2.77 23.04 2.14
CA SER A 272 3.24 24.42 2.26
C SER A 272 3.89 24.96 0.98
N ILE A 273 4.47 24.07 0.16
CA ILE A 273 5.08 24.39 -1.14
C ILE A 273 4.17 24.09 -2.34
N ASN A 274 2.91 23.76 -2.09
CA ASN A 274 1.93 23.38 -3.12
C ASN A 274 2.44 22.27 -4.07
N PHE A 275 3.07 21.23 -3.50
CA PHE A 275 3.59 20.10 -4.24
C PHE A 275 2.45 19.17 -4.68
N PRO A 276 2.41 18.67 -5.94
CA PRO A 276 1.29 17.91 -6.44
C PRO A 276 1.32 16.45 -5.92
N TYR A 277 0.74 16.23 -4.74
CA TYR A 277 0.56 14.91 -4.14
C TYR A 277 -0.90 14.67 -3.77
N THR A 278 -1.29 13.42 -3.68
CA THR A 278 -2.58 13.00 -3.16
C THR A 278 -2.44 11.73 -2.34
N ILE A 279 -3.38 11.53 -1.42
CA ILE A 279 -3.46 10.32 -0.59
C ILE A 279 -4.60 9.46 -1.13
N ALA A 280 -4.30 8.20 -1.43
CA ALA A 280 -5.30 7.18 -1.76
C ALA A 280 -5.45 6.22 -0.58
N TYR A 281 -6.67 6.10 -0.07
CA TYR A 281 -7.01 5.14 0.96
C TYR A 281 -7.83 3.99 0.39
N GLY A 282 -7.48 2.80 0.81
CA GLY A 282 -8.18 1.60 0.42
C GLY A 282 -7.60 0.34 1.04
N MET A 283 -8.16 -0.79 0.64
CA MET A 283 -7.77 -2.10 1.14
C MET A 283 -7.97 -3.16 0.05
N THR A 284 -7.33 -4.32 0.22
CA THR A 284 -7.41 -5.41 -0.75
C THR A 284 -8.85 -5.83 -1.01
N GLU A 285 -9.68 -5.79 0.02
CA GLU A 285 -11.11 -6.13 0.00
C GLU A 285 -11.95 -5.14 -0.85
N CYS A 286 -11.34 -4.02 -1.31
CA CYS A 286 -11.97 -3.04 -2.22
C CYS A 286 -11.24 -2.90 -3.56
N GLY A 287 -10.30 -3.75 -3.88
CA GLY A 287 -9.63 -3.90 -5.14
C GLY A 287 -8.88 -2.73 -5.82
N PRO A 288 -8.24 -1.68 -5.17
CA PRO A 288 -8.17 -1.37 -3.75
C PRO A 288 -8.99 -0.17 -3.26
N ILE A 289 -9.53 0.73 -4.12
CA ILE A 289 -9.87 2.12 -3.82
C ILE A 289 -11.16 2.25 -2.98
N ILE A 290 -11.08 3.01 -1.88
CA ILE A 290 -12.24 3.50 -1.12
C ILE A 290 -12.33 5.01 -1.26
N CYS A 291 -11.24 5.74 -1.02
CA CYS A 291 -11.18 7.20 -1.05
C CYS A 291 -9.98 7.70 -1.85
N HIS A 292 -10.16 8.79 -2.55
CA HIS A 292 -9.12 9.52 -3.28
C HIS A 292 -9.68 10.84 -3.81
N ASN A 293 -8.87 11.87 -3.93
CA ASN A 293 -9.15 13.07 -4.69
C ASN A 293 -7.95 13.40 -5.58
N HIS A 294 -8.19 14.15 -6.65
CA HIS A 294 -7.10 14.80 -7.36
C HIS A 294 -6.37 15.77 -6.40
N TRP A 295 -5.07 15.94 -6.55
CA TRP A 295 -4.25 16.71 -5.62
C TRP A 295 -4.73 18.16 -5.37
N THR A 296 -5.40 18.78 -6.36
CA THR A 296 -5.97 20.14 -6.23
C THR A 296 -7.22 20.21 -5.33
N GLU A 297 -7.84 19.07 -5.04
CA GLU A 297 -9.04 18.94 -4.22
C GLU A 297 -8.74 18.28 -2.87
N LEU A 298 -7.49 17.82 -2.65
CA LEU A 298 -7.08 17.15 -1.42
C LEU A 298 -7.00 18.17 -0.27
N LYS A 299 -7.62 17.83 0.85
CA LYS A 299 -7.37 18.51 2.12
C LYS A 299 -6.24 17.81 2.88
N GLN A 300 -5.34 18.59 3.48
CA GLN A 300 -4.25 18.05 4.29
C GLN A 300 -4.78 17.09 5.35
N ALA A 301 -4.05 16.01 5.59
CA ALA A 301 -4.36 14.91 6.51
C ALA A 301 -5.62 14.09 6.15
N SER A 302 -6.31 14.41 5.05
CA SER A 302 -7.43 13.59 4.57
C SER A 302 -6.96 12.54 3.56
N CYS A 303 -7.79 11.52 3.39
CA CYS A 303 -7.65 10.55 2.29
C CYS A 303 -8.55 10.89 1.10
N GLY A 304 -9.03 12.13 1.03
CA GLY A 304 -10.00 12.56 0.02
C GLY A 304 -11.43 12.13 0.34
N THR A 305 -12.27 12.19 -0.67
CA THR A 305 -13.68 11.80 -0.62
C THR A 305 -13.88 10.38 -1.17
N VAL A 306 -15.06 9.83 -0.95
CA VAL A 306 -15.42 8.47 -1.41
C VAL A 306 -15.34 8.38 -2.93
N ALA A 307 -14.72 7.31 -3.44
CA ALA A 307 -14.59 7.06 -4.87
C ALA A 307 -15.95 6.86 -5.54
N ALA A 308 -16.03 7.21 -6.83
CA ALA A 308 -17.22 6.94 -7.61
C ALA A 308 -17.62 5.46 -7.57
N ARG A 309 -18.94 5.19 -7.59
CA ARG A 309 -19.52 3.84 -7.47
C ARG A 309 -19.34 3.17 -6.11
N MET A 310 -18.88 3.96 -5.11
CA MET A 310 -18.77 3.55 -3.70
C MET A 310 -19.62 4.46 -2.81
N GLU A 311 -20.03 3.92 -1.68
CA GLU A 311 -20.60 4.64 -0.55
C GLU A 311 -19.76 4.37 0.69
N ALA A 312 -19.59 5.35 1.56
CA ALA A 312 -18.97 5.17 2.85
C ALA A 312 -19.66 5.99 3.93
N LYS A 313 -19.59 5.51 5.14
CA LYS A 313 -20.06 6.22 6.35
C LYS A 313 -19.21 5.85 7.55
N VAL A 314 -19.18 6.74 8.53
CA VAL A 314 -18.51 6.51 9.82
C VAL A 314 -19.58 6.13 10.83
N LEU A 315 -19.42 5.01 11.51
CA LEU A 315 -20.34 4.53 12.55
C LEU A 315 -20.08 5.28 13.86
N SER A 316 -20.60 6.50 13.92
CA SER A 316 -20.44 7.39 15.09
C SER A 316 -21.71 8.21 15.30
N PRO A 317 -22.06 8.59 16.55
CA PRO A 317 -23.14 9.50 16.84
C PRO A 317 -22.90 10.94 16.29
N ASN A 318 -21.65 11.34 16.17
CA ASN A 318 -21.21 12.59 15.54
C ASN A 318 -19.99 12.34 14.65
N PRO A 319 -20.20 11.90 13.38
CA PRO A 319 -19.12 11.48 12.48
C PRO A 319 -18.08 12.57 12.16
N THR A 320 -18.41 13.83 12.38
CA THR A 320 -17.50 14.96 12.11
C THR A 320 -16.50 15.21 13.24
N GLU A 321 -16.81 14.83 14.46
CA GLU A 321 -16.01 15.13 15.64
C GLU A 321 -15.56 13.87 16.40
N VAL A 322 -16.44 12.86 16.45
CA VAL A 322 -16.21 11.63 17.21
C VAL A 322 -15.83 10.52 16.25
N PRO A 323 -14.60 9.99 16.32
CA PRO A 323 -14.20 8.87 15.48
C PRO A 323 -15.08 7.63 15.67
N GLY A 324 -15.40 6.98 14.56
CA GLY A 324 -16.12 5.71 14.52
C GLY A 324 -15.55 4.81 13.45
N GLU A 325 -15.97 3.56 13.39
CA GLU A 325 -15.52 2.66 12.34
C GLU A 325 -16.01 3.14 10.97
N LEU A 326 -15.09 3.21 10.01
CA LEU A 326 -15.42 3.45 8.61
C LEU A 326 -15.96 2.18 7.99
N VAL A 327 -17.16 2.27 7.41
CA VAL A 327 -17.75 1.18 6.62
C VAL A 327 -18.03 1.67 5.21
N CYS A 328 -17.89 0.77 4.23
CA CYS A 328 -18.12 1.10 2.83
C CYS A 328 -18.89 -0.01 2.10
N ARG A 329 -19.57 0.36 1.02
CA ARG A 329 -20.19 -0.60 0.08
C ARG A 329 -20.13 -0.07 -1.34
N GLY A 330 -20.31 -0.94 -2.32
CA GLY A 330 -20.36 -0.54 -3.74
C GLY A 330 -19.60 -1.48 -4.65
N ALA A 331 -19.35 -1.00 -5.86
CA ALA A 331 -18.81 -1.83 -6.94
C ALA A 331 -17.41 -2.39 -6.66
N ASN A 332 -16.62 -1.71 -5.84
CA ASN A 332 -15.24 -2.11 -5.53
C ASN A 332 -15.16 -3.28 -4.52
N VAL A 333 -16.23 -3.50 -3.73
CA VAL A 333 -16.20 -4.46 -2.61
C VAL A 333 -16.11 -5.90 -3.13
N MET A 334 -15.29 -6.70 -2.45
CA MET A 334 -15.07 -8.13 -2.68
C MET A 334 -16.37 -8.95 -2.56
N LEU A 335 -16.32 -10.20 -3.05
CA LEU A 335 -17.36 -11.20 -2.80
C LEU A 335 -17.28 -11.80 -1.38
N GLY A 336 -16.12 -11.78 -0.77
CA GLY A 336 -15.82 -12.37 0.53
C GLY A 336 -14.43 -13.00 0.55
N TYR A 337 -14.14 -13.76 1.61
CA TYR A 337 -12.90 -14.53 1.74
C TYR A 337 -13.10 -15.96 1.22
N TYR A 338 -12.20 -16.39 0.36
CA TYR A 338 -12.24 -17.72 -0.26
C TYR A 338 -12.22 -18.83 0.80
N LYS A 339 -13.20 -19.71 0.73
CA LYS A 339 -13.42 -20.82 1.69
C LYS A 339 -13.46 -20.37 3.16
N ASN A 340 -13.93 -19.15 3.44
CA ASN A 340 -14.03 -18.65 4.80
C ASN A 340 -15.26 -17.75 4.97
N GLU A 341 -16.43 -18.39 5.02
CA GLU A 341 -17.73 -17.72 5.18
C GLU A 341 -17.85 -17.02 6.54
N GLU A 342 -17.30 -17.63 7.60
CA GLU A 342 -17.29 -17.05 8.94
C GLU A 342 -16.56 -15.70 8.96
N ALA A 343 -15.32 -15.68 8.44
CA ALA A 343 -14.57 -14.42 8.36
C ALA A 343 -15.22 -13.40 7.41
N THR A 344 -15.93 -13.85 6.39
CA THR A 344 -16.71 -12.99 5.49
C THR A 344 -17.85 -12.33 6.23
N GLY A 345 -18.66 -13.11 6.98
CA GLY A 345 -19.77 -12.60 7.77
C GLY A 345 -19.35 -11.70 8.94
N GLN A 346 -18.08 -11.77 9.39
CA GLN A 346 -17.53 -10.85 10.37
C GLN A 346 -17.20 -9.45 9.81
N VAL A 347 -17.01 -9.33 8.49
CA VAL A 347 -16.60 -8.06 7.86
C VAL A 347 -17.60 -7.50 6.86
N ILE A 348 -18.48 -8.32 6.29
CA ILE A 348 -19.58 -7.85 5.44
C ILE A 348 -20.89 -8.13 6.18
N ASP A 349 -21.60 -7.05 6.51
CA ASP A 349 -22.89 -7.17 7.18
C ASP A 349 -24.03 -7.56 6.21
N LYS A 350 -25.23 -7.82 6.78
CA LYS A 350 -26.43 -8.24 6.01
C LYS A 350 -26.92 -7.20 5.00
N ASP A 351 -26.56 -5.92 5.18
CA ASP A 351 -26.93 -4.83 4.32
C ASP A 351 -25.83 -4.53 3.26
N GLY A 352 -24.79 -5.36 3.20
CA GLY A 352 -23.68 -5.30 2.24
C GLY A 352 -22.62 -4.26 2.58
N TRP A 353 -22.57 -3.75 3.81
CA TRP A 353 -21.51 -2.87 4.27
C TRP A 353 -20.28 -3.69 4.66
N LEU A 354 -19.14 -3.33 4.08
CA LEU A 354 -17.84 -3.84 4.48
C LEU A 354 -17.30 -3.01 5.64
N HIS A 355 -17.04 -3.66 6.76
CA HIS A 355 -16.36 -3.13 7.93
C HIS A 355 -14.85 -3.10 7.65
N THR A 356 -14.28 -1.89 7.55
CA THR A 356 -12.87 -1.73 7.19
C THR A 356 -11.92 -2.09 8.34
N GLY A 357 -12.42 -2.03 9.56
CA GLY A 357 -11.62 -2.13 10.77
C GLY A 357 -10.75 -0.90 11.03
N ASP A 358 -11.01 0.22 10.33
CA ASP A 358 -10.33 1.50 10.51
C ASP A 358 -11.26 2.52 11.16
N MET A 359 -10.74 3.25 12.13
CA MET A 359 -11.43 4.38 12.77
C MET A 359 -11.21 5.64 11.94
N ALA A 360 -12.27 6.40 11.73
CA ALA A 360 -12.23 7.62 10.92
C ALA A 360 -13.19 8.69 11.43
N VAL A 361 -13.00 9.92 10.95
CA VAL A 361 -13.98 11.01 10.95
C VAL A 361 -14.21 11.45 9.51
N ILE A 362 -15.38 12.05 9.25
CA ILE A 362 -15.75 12.60 7.93
C ILE A 362 -16.21 14.04 8.12
N ASP A 363 -15.63 14.98 7.37
CA ASP A 363 -16.02 16.38 7.49
C ASP A 363 -17.32 16.68 6.71
N SER A 364 -17.83 17.90 6.87
CA SER A 364 -19.06 18.35 6.21
C SER A 364 -19.01 18.39 4.68
N GLU A 365 -17.80 18.33 4.10
CA GLU A 365 -17.56 18.28 2.66
C GLU A 365 -17.30 16.84 2.16
N GLY A 366 -17.32 15.85 3.07
CA GLY A 366 -17.16 14.44 2.74
C GLY A 366 -15.71 13.94 2.71
N HIS A 367 -14.73 14.74 3.15
CA HIS A 367 -13.34 14.25 3.28
C HIS A 367 -13.20 13.35 4.48
N ILE A 368 -12.51 12.24 4.28
CA ILE A 368 -12.32 11.21 5.30
C ILE A 368 -10.91 11.30 5.87
N TYR A 369 -10.82 11.24 7.21
CA TYR A 369 -9.58 11.31 7.98
C TYR A 369 -9.44 10.04 8.80
N ILE A 370 -8.47 9.19 8.44
CA ILE A 370 -8.20 7.95 9.17
C ILE A 370 -7.47 8.27 10.48
N LYS A 371 -7.92 7.66 11.57
CA LYS A 371 -7.41 7.87 12.93
C LYS A 371 -6.55 6.72 13.43
N GLY A 372 -6.81 5.50 12.98
CA GLY A 372 -6.10 4.29 13.38
C GLY A 372 -6.91 3.04 13.13
N ARG A 373 -6.44 1.91 13.66
CA ARG A 373 -7.11 0.62 13.56
C ARG A 373 -8.03 0.37 14.76
N CYS A 374 -9.26 -0.12 14.53
CA CYS A 374 -10.18 -0.51 15.60
C CYS A 374 -9.53 -1.49 16.59
N LYS A 375 -8.78 -2.48 16.08
CA LYS A 375 -8.10 -3.51 16.88
C LYS A 375 -6.91 -2.99 17.70
N ASN A 376 -6.36 -1.84 17.34
CA ASN A 376 -5.21 -1.24 18.01
C ASN A 376 -5.62 -0.17 19.02
N LEU A 377 -6.91 0.14 19.08
CA LEU A 377 -7.47 1.10 20.02
C LEU A 377 -7.12 0.67 21.45
N LEU A 378 -6.48 1.56 22.20
CA LEU A 378 -6.17 1.35 23.60
C LEU A 378 -7.24 2.07 24.44
N LEU A 379 -7.85 1.34 25.36
CA LEU A 379 -8.84 1.88 26.27
C LEU A 379 -8.16 2.15 27.63
N THR A 380 -8.13 3.40 28.06
CA THR A 380 -7.62 3.74 29.38
C THR A 380 -8.59 3.34 30.48
N ALA A 381 -8.12 3.24 31.72
CA ALA A 381 -8.98 2.99 32.91
C ALA A 381 -10.09 4.03 33.08
N SER A 382 -9.92 5.25 32.55
CA SER A 382 -10.93 6.32 32.54
C SER A 382 -11.93 6.24 31.39
N GLY A 383 -11.87 5.18 30.57
CA GLY A 383 -12.76 4.97 29.41
C GLY A 383 -12.43 5.84 28.18
N GLN A 384 -11.25 6.43 28.11
CA GLN A 384 -10.80 7.23 26.98
C GLN A 384 -10.20 6.34 25.90
N ASN A 385 -10.59 6.58 24.65
CA ASN A 385 -10.03 5.94 23.48
C ASN A 385 -8.71 6.60 23.09
N ILE A 386 -7.64 5.80 23.02
CA ILE A 386 -6.32 6.23 22.54
C ILE A 386 -6.04 5.58 21.20
N TYR A 387 -5.64 6.39 20.23
CA TYR A 387 -5.20 5.96 18.91
C TYR A 387 -3.67 5.93 18.89
N PRO A 388 -3.04 4.77 19.13
CA PRO A 388 -1.59 4.70 19.28
C PRO A 388 -0.84 5.17 18.04
N GLU A 389 -1.40 4.94 16.85
CA GLU A 389 -0.80 5.35 15.59
C GLU A 389 -0.64 6.87 15.47
N GLU A 390 -1.54 7.67 16.03
CA GLU A 390 -1.42 9.12 16.04
C GLU A 390 -0.23 9.58 16.90
N ILE A 391 -0.01 8.92 18.03
CA ILE A 391 1.10 9.21 18.95
C ILE A 391 2.41 8.76 18.32
N GLU A 392 2.45 7.55 17.76
CA GLU A 392 3.62 6.97 17.09
C GLU A 392 4.05 7.80 15.88
N SER A 393 3.09 8.28 15.09
CA SER A 393 3.37 9.15 13.95
C SER A 393 4.12 10.43 14.36
N ARG A 394 3.81 10.99 15.52
CA ARG A 394 4.54 12.15 16.06
C ARG A 394 5.89 11.75 16.64
N LEU A 395 5.95 10.66 17.41
CA LEU A 395 7.18 10.18 18.01
C LEU A 395 8.23 9.78 16.97
N ASN A 396 7.80 9.15 15.88
CA ASN A 396 8.67 8.75 14.76
C ASN A 396 9.28 9.93 13.99
N ASN A 397 8.82 11.16 14.24
CA ASN A 397 9.42 12.38 13.70
C ASN A 397 10.42 13.04 14.64
N MET A 398 10.56 12.53 15.85
CA MET A 398 11.47 13.10 16.83
C MET A 398 12.92 12.63 16.61
N PRO A 399 13.91 13.38 17.10
CA PRO A 399 15.32 13.06 16.92
C PRO A 399 15.65 11.63 17.31
N TYR A 400 16.41 10.92 16.46
CA TYR A 400 16.96 9.58 16.70
C TYR A 400 15.91 8.49 16.90
N VAL A 401 14.66 8.67 16.46
CA VAL A 401 13.61 7.66 16.46
C VAL A 401 13.49 7.07 15.06
N SER A 402 13.77 5.77 14.93
CA SER A 402 13.53 5.02 13.69
C SER A 402 12.09 4.53 13.62
N GLU A 403 11.63 3.88 14.69
CA GLU A 403 10.27 3.34 14.80
C GLU A 403 9.81 3.35 16.26
N SER A 404 8.51 3.48 16.45
CA SER A 404 7.92 3.39 17.78
C SER A 404 6.64 2.58 17.79
N LEU A 405 6.31 2.03 18.96
CA LEU A 405 5.12 1.27 19.23
C LEU A 405 4.55 1.68 20.60
N VAL A 406 3.35 2.22 20.62
CA VAL A 406 2.67 2.62 21.86
C VAL A 406 1.78 1.49 22.35
N ILE A 407 2.00 1.09 23.59
CA ILE A 407 1.25 0.01 24.27
C ILE A 407 0.72 0.49 25.62
N LEU A 408 -0.25 -0.23 26.15
CA LEU A 408 -0.78 0.01 27.49
C LEU A 408 -0.15 -1.00 28.47
N GLN A 409 0.58 -0.51 29.46
CA GLN A 409 1.15 -1.32 30.55
C GLN A 409 0.70 -0.76 31.90
N GLN A 410 0.06 -1.59 32.73
CA GLN A 410 -0.43 -1.17 34.04
C GLN A 410 -1.21 0.17 34.00
N ASP A 411 -2.15 0.26 33.05
CA ASP A 411 -2.96 1.47 32.80
C ASP A 411 -2.17 2.73 32.40
N LYS A 412 -0.90 2.58 32.01
CA LYS A 412 -0.06 3.68 31.52
C LYS A 412 0.36 3.44 30.08
N LEU A 413 0.38 4.51 29.29
CA LEU A 413 0.92 4.46 27.95
C LEU A 413 2.45 4.42 28.00
N VAL A 414 3.01 3.42 27.36
CA VAL A 414 4.46 3.21 27.22
C VAL A 414 4.81 3.18 25.75
N ALA A 415 5.80 3.96 25.34
CA ALA A 415 6.35 3.89 24.00
C ALA A 415 7.58 2.98 24.00
N LEU A 416 7.52 1.89 23.24
CA LEU A 416 8.68 1.12 22.85
C LEU A 416 9.30 1.82 21.66
N VAL A 417 10.59 2.12 21.69
CA VAL A 417 11.27 2.88 20.63
C VAL A 417 12.48 2.13 20.14
N TYR A 418 12.49 1.84 18.84
CA TYR A 418 13.69 1.42 18.14
C TYR A 418 14.42 2.67 17.63
N PRO A 419 15.65 2.94 18.13
CA PRO A 419 16.36 4.17 17.79
C PRO A 419 16.97 4.11 16.40
N ASP A 420 17.14 5.27 15.76
CA ASP A 420 18.01 5.45 14.60
C ASP A 420 19.47 5.55 15.07
N ASN A 421 20.08 4.39 15.24
CA ASN A 421 21.45 4.30 15.73
C ASN A 421 22.46 4.94 14.76
N ASP A 422 22.21 4.86 13.46
CA ASP A 422 23.11 5.43 12.44
C ASP A 422 23.12 6.96 12.54
N ASP A 423 21.96 7.58 12.65
CA ASP A 423 21.83 9.03 12.83
C ASP A 423 22.41 9.48 14.18
N ALA A 424 22.07 8.76 15.25
CA ALA A 424 22.58 9.07 16.60
C ALA A 424 24.12 9.04 16.67
N PHE A 425 24.74 7.97 16.14
CA PHE A 425 26.20 7.82 16.13
C PHE A 425 26.88 8.82 15.19
N ALA A 426 26.26 9.18 14.07
CA ALA A 426 26.77 10.23 13.20
C ALA A 426 26.83 11.60 13.91
N HIS A 427 25.96 11.82 14.89
CA HIS A 427 25.97 13.02 15.76
C HIS A 427 26.80 12.84 17.05
N GLY A 428 27.53 11.73 17.17
CA GLY A 428 28.45 11.48 18.29
C GLY A 428 27.78 11.02 19.60
N LEU A 429 26.51 10.60 19.58
CA LEU A 429 25.80 10.10 20.74
C LEU A 429 26.26 8.69 21.10
N LYS A 430 26.34 8.42 22.40
CA LYS A 430 26.52 7.06 22.96
C LYS A 430 25.15 6.52 23.40
N HIS A 431 25.11 5.24 23.71
CA HIS A 431 23.86 4.58 24.11
C HIS A 431 23.12 5.30 25.26
N ALA A 432 23.85 5.74 26.29
CA ALA A 432 23.27 6.51 27.40
C ALA A 432 22.72 7.89 26.98
N ASP A 433 23.29 8.48 25.92
CA ASP A 433 22.79 9.75 25.38
C ASP A 433 21.52 9.55 24.57
N ILE A 434 21.37 8.37 23.93
CA ILE A 434 20.13 8.00 23.21
C ILE A 434 18.98 7.83 24.21
N GLU A 435 19.20 7.19 25.36
CA GLU A 435 18.17 7.10 26.42
C GLU A 435 17.72 8.48 26.89
N ARG A 436 18.66 9.42 27.08
CA ARG A 436 18.35 10.80 27.45
C ARG A 436 17.56 11.51 26.36
N ALA A 437 17.95 11.33 25.11
CA ALA A 437 17.22 11.90 23.97
C ALA A 437 15.79 11.37 23.87
N MET A 438 15.56 10.08 24.17
CA MET A 438 14.19 9.53 24.21
C MET A 438 13.35 10.11 25.33
N GLU A 439 13.94 10.40 26.48
CA GLU A 439 13.23 11.08 27.57
C GLU A 439 12.91 12.55 27.21
N GLU A 440 13.81 13.26 26.56
CA GLU A 440 13.57 14.60 26.04
C GLU A 440 12.45 14.56 24.97
N ASN A 441 12.46 13.60 24.06
CA ASN A 441 11.41 13.39 23.08
C ASN A 441 10.06 13.13 23.76
N ARG A 442 10.01 12.30 24.81
CA ARG A 442 8.79 12.04 25.58
C ARG A 442 8.21 13.33 26.19
N ILE A 443 9.06 14.12 26.81
CA ILE A 443 8.67 15.39 27.45
C ILE A 443 8.11 16.35 26.40
N GLU A 444 8.78 16.49 25.27
CA GLU A 444 8.33 17.38 24.20
C GLU A 444 7.04 16.90 23.53
N LEU A 445 6.93 15.59 23.26
CA LEU A 445 5.71 14.98 22.74
C LEU A 445 4.52 15.20 23.66
N ASN A 446 4.70 15.01 24.97
CA ASN A 446 3.63 15.15 25.96
C ASN A 446 3.09 16.58 26.07
N LYS A 447 3.87 17.61 25.70
CA LYS A 447 3.35 18.99 25.61
C LYS A 447 2.30 19.17 24.52
N GLN A 448 2.33 18.31 23.52
CA GLN A 448 1.45 18.35 22.34
C GLN A 448 0.25 17.39 22.48
N LEU A 449 0.27 16.52 23.48
CA LEU A 449 -0.76 15.50 23.70
C LEU A 449 -1.74 15.90 24.80
N PRO A 450 -3.04 15.56 24.65
CA PRO A 450 -3.99 15.63 25.76
C PRO A 450 -3.50 14.83 26.97
N VAL A 451 -3.84 15.26 28.16
CA VAL A 451 -3.37 14.64 29.41
C VAL A 451 -3.63 13.12 29.46
N TYR A 452 -4.79 12.68 28.99
CA TYR A 452 -5.17 11.27 28.97
C TYR A 452 -4.39 10.39 27.96
N SER A 453 -3.69 11.00 27.01
CA SER A 453 -2.89 10.29 25.99
C SER A 453 -1.38 10.51 26.15
N GLN A 454 -0.95 11.09 27.26
CA GLN A 454 0.47 11.31 27.54
C GLN A 454 1.22 10.01 27.81
N ILE A 455 2.42 9.91 27.25
CA ILE A 455 3.33 8.79 27.43
C ILE A 455 3.98 8.85 28.80
N ALA A 456 3.83 7.80 29.60
CA ALA A 456 4.43 7.71 30.92
C ALA A 456 5.95 7.50 30.86
N ARG A 457 6.41 6.68 29.91
CA ARG A 457 7.85 6.43 29.66
C ARG A 457 8.11 6.02 28.22
N CYS A 458 9.31 6.33 27.73
CA CYS A 458 9.89 5.70 26.54
C CYS A 458 10.85 4.60 26.99
N LYS A 459 10.80 3.44 26.33
CA LYS A 459 11.67 2.30 26.57
C LYS A 459 12.39 1.96 25.26
N LEU A 460 13.71 1.96 25.29
CA LEU A 460 14.48 1.51 24.14
C LEU A 460 14.23 0.03 23.86
N TYR A 461 13.93 -0.28 22.61
CA TYR A 461 13.80 -1.65 22.13
C TYR A 461 15.09 -2.02 21.36
N PRO A 462 15.73 -3.16 21.67
CA PRO A 462 17.09 -3.44 21.20
C PRO A 462 17.15 -3.81 19.71
N GLU A 463 16.06 -4.28 19.14
CA GLU A 463 15.99 -4.80 17.78
C GLU A 463 14.89 -4.12 16.99
N GLU A 464 14.99 -4.18 15.65
CA GLU A 464 13.93 -3.73 14.77
C GLU A 464 12.65 -4.54 15.00
N PHE A 465 11.48 -3.89 15.05
CA PHE A 465 10.21 -4.58 15.27
C PHE A 465 9.91 -5.57 14.13
N GLU A 466 9.41 -6.74 14.50
CA GLU A 466 8.93 -7.70 13.50
C GLU A 466 7.77 -7.12 12.69
N LYS A 467 7.87 -7.29 11.36
CA LYS A 467 6.90 -6.73 10.41
C LYS A 467 6.22 -7.81 9.59
N THR A 468 5.03 -7.46 9.12
CA THR A 468 4.35 -8.22 8.08
C THR A 468 5.04 -8.02 6.73
N ALA A 469 4.68 -8.81 5.71
CA ALA A 469 5.13 -8.59 4.32
C ALA A 469 4.79 -7.18 3.79
N LYS A 470 3.78 -6.52 4.35
CA LYS A 470 3.41 -5.11 4.08
C LYS A 470 4.22 -4.11 4.93
N LYS A 471 5.27 -4.55 5.62
CA LYS A 471 6.14 -3.74 6.50
C LYS A 471 5.41 -3.05 7.66
N SER A 472 4.23 -3.50 8.04
CA SER A 472 3.54 -3.06 9.26
C SER A 472 4.02 -3.85 10.47
N ILE A 473 4.24 -3.19 11.61
CA ILE A 473 4.68 -3.83 12.86
C ILE A 473 3.62 -4.85 13.33
N LYS A 474 4.06 -6.04 13.70
CA LYS A 474 3.21 -7.09 14.30
C LYS A 474 2.95 -6.78 15.76
N ARG A 475 2.06 -5.81 16.05
CA ARG A 475 1.77 -5.29 17.40
C ARG A 475 1.46 -6.36 18.44
N PHE A 476 0.78 -7.43 18.04
CA PHE A 476 0.37 -8.52 18.94
C PHE A 476 1.56 -9.22 19.63
N LEU A 477 2.77 -9.15 19.06
CA LEU A 477 3.99 -9.71 19.67
C LEU A 477 4.51 -8.88 20.85
N TYR A 478 4.03 -7.65 21.00
CA TYR A 478 4.59 -6.66 21.94
C TYR A 478 3.61 -6.22 23.03
N GLN A 479 2.35 -6.69 22.98
CA GLN A 479 1.32 -6.28 23.94
C GLN A 479 1.58 -6.76 25.37
N ASP A 480 2.22 -7.93 25.52
CA ASP A 480 2.45 -8.60 26.82
C ASP A 480 3.94 -8.59 27.23
N ILE A 481 4.74 -7.66 26.73
CA ILE A 481 6.14 -7.56 27.15
C ILE A 481 6.20 -7.21 28.61
N LYS A 482 6.64 -8.21 29.42
CA LYS A 482 6.94 -8.01 30.85
C LYS A 482 8.21 -7.18 31.00
N GLU A 483 8.34 -6.46 32.11
CA GLU A 483 9.49 -5.62 32.45
C GLU A 483 10.83 -6.35 32.41
#